data_97a3d2d76428260190d712e4587723ec
#
_entry.id   97a3d2d76428260190d712e4587723ec
#
_cell.length_a   1.000
_cell.length_b   1.000
_cell.length_c   1.000
_cell.angle_alpha   90.00
_cell.angle_beta   90.00
_cell.angle_gamma   90.00
#
_symmetry.space_group_name_H-M   'P 1'
#
loop_
_entity.id
_entity.type
_entity.pdbx_description
1 polymer ?
#
loop_
_entity_poly.entity_id
_entity_poly.type
_entity_poly.pdbx_seq_one_letter_code
_entity_poly.pdbx_strand_id
1 'polypeptide(L)'
;MNAPKKRSPFAIVRRLIVLVRPMLPVMLAAIAMGVAGYFCATFITIFGGFGLLAAAGLESPIPSVGTVFACILVFALLRGVLRYAEQASNHYIAFKLLALIRDRVFGALRRLSPAKLEGRDRGDLISLITADIEQLEVFYAHTISPVCIAVVCVVGMTCFTARYHLLPALVLLAGYLLVGAALPVWSARRGDKAARAYRQTLADTNSYMLENLRGLRDTLQYQDTANRAEGIAAHSEALGEKQKALKYREGVTVGATNTLILLTVLAVLGVSLHLYQSGALDASGVLVCTLAALSSFGPVVALANLGASLTQVFASADRVLDLLDEEPVTADVTDGADTAFAGAEARKVRFAYADEEVLHDLSLTIPERKIVGITGRSGSGKSTFLRLLLRFWDVSGGSIRFGAEDIRRVNTAALRAQESLVTQETELFDDTIENNIKIARRDATRAEVEAACKKAALDGFIRKLPKGYDTPVGELGGALSGGERQRIGVARAFLHDAPFLLLDEPTSNLDSLNEGIILKAVRDECREKTVLLVSHRKSTMAVADVSFSVESGRLS
;
A
#
# COMPACT_ATOMS: atom_id res chain seq x y z
N MET A 1 -17.62 -13.06 7.47
CA MET A 1 -17.04 -11.67 7.48
C MET A 1 -17.98 -10.76 6.70
N ASN A 2 -18.57 -9.73 7.34
CA ASN A 2 -19.37 -8.73 6.61
C ASN A 2 -18.46 -8.00 5.63
N ALA A 3 -18.81 -7.99 4.35
CA ALA A 3 -18.09 -7.24 3.34
C ALA A 3 -17.97 -5.77 3.80
N PRO A 4 -16.78 -5.17 3.77
CA PRO A 4 -16.58 -3.81 4.22
C PRO A 4 -17.53 -2.88 3.45
N LYS A 5 -18.28 -2.07 4.17
CA LYS A 5 -19.24 -1.11 3.58
C LYS A 5 -18.44 -0.07 2.81
N LYS A 6 -18.49 -0.12 1.47
CA LYS A 6 -17.77 0.84 0.61
C LYS A 6 -18.04 2.26 1.08
N ARG A 7 -17.01 3.01 1.40
CA ARG A 7 -17.11 4.40 1.81
C ARG A 7 -17.58 5.25 0.63
N SER A 8 -18.34 6.30 0.93
CA SER A 8 -18.66 7.28 -0.11
C SER A 8 -17.41 8.03 -0.56
N PRO A 9 -17.30 8.43 -1.85
CA PRO A 9 -16.17 9.22 -2.34
C PRO A 9 -15.89 10.47 -1.49
N PHE A 10 -16.95 11.13 -1.01
CA PHE A 10 -16.83 12.29 -0.13
C PHE A 10 -16.16 11.95 1.23
N ALA A 11 -16.51 10.81 1.82
CA ALA A 11 -15.89 10.36 3.08
C ALA A 11 -14.39 10.06 2.89
N ILE A 12 -14.03 9.43 1.75
CA ILE A 12 -12.62 9.17 1.39
C ILE A 12 -11.85 10.49 1.25
N VAL A 13 -12.36 11.42 0.45
CA VAL A 13 -11.75 12.74 0.23
C VAL A 13 -11.54 13.48 1.55
N ARG A 14 -12.54 13.51 2.43
CA ARG A 14 -12.44 14.15 3.74
C ARG A 14 -11.30 13.55 4.57
N ARG A 15 -11.16 12.23 4.60
CA ARG A 15 -10.08 11.56 5.35
C ARG A 15 -8.71 11.82 4.74
N LEU A 16 -8.58 11.78 3.42
CA LEU A 16 -7.33 12.08 2.73
C LEU A 16 -6.90 13.53 2.95
N ILE A 17 -7.84 14.49 2.96
CA ILE A 17 -7.55 15.91 3.25
C ILE A 17 -7.05 16.09 4.69
N VAL A 18 -7.58 15.35 5.66
CA VAL A 18 -7.09 15.42 7.05
C VAL A 18 -5.62 14.98 7.14
N LEU A 19 -5.18 14.03 6.31
CA LEU A 19 -3.78 13.59 6.26
C LEU A 19 -2.84 14.69 5.73
N VAL A 20 -3.33 15.61 4.91
CA VAL A 20 -2.55 16.74 4.35
C VAL A 20 -2.29 17.85 5.40
N ARG A 21 -3.04 17.88 6.50
CA ARG A 21 -2.97 18.98 7.48
C ARG A 21 -1.55 19.43 7.86
N PRO A 22 -0.57 18.55 8.06
CA PRO A 22 0.81 18.97 8.36
C PRO A 22 1.50 19.72 7.21
N MET A 23 1.07 19.50 5.95
CA MET A 23 1.65 20.07 4.73
C MET A 23 0.82 21.25 4.17
N LEU A 24 -0.22 21.68 4.89
CA LEU A 24 -1.14 22.74 4.44
C LEU A 24 -0.43 24.06 4.03
N PRO A 25 0.57 24.57 4.77
CA PRO A 25 1.27 25.79 4.36
C PRO A 25 1.97 25.65 3.00
N VAL A 26 2.64 24.53 2.76
CA VAL A 26 3.33 24.24 1.51
C VAL A 26 2.32 24.10 0.36
N MET A 27 1.17 23.48 0.63
CA MET A 27 0.11 23.34 -0.37
C MET A 27 -0.52 24.68 -0.75
N LEU A 28 -0.75 25.57 0.21
CA LEU A 28 -1.25 26.93 -0.07
C LEU A 28 -0.24 27.72 -0.90
N ALA A 29 1.05 27.60 -0.60
CA ALA A 29 2.11 28.23 -1.40
C ALA A 29 2.14 27.65 -2.83
N ALA A 30 2.03 26.34 -3.00
CA ALA A 30 1.97 25.69 -4.32
C ALA A 30 0.76 26.18 -5.13
N ILE A 31 -0.43 26.29 -4.51
CA ILE A 31 -1.63 26.82 -5.15
C ILE A 31 -1.41 28.27 -5.58
N ALA A 32 -0.87 29.11 -4.71
CA ALA A 32 -0.60 30.52 -5.03
C ALA A 32 0.39 30.67 -6.20
N MET A 33 1.48 29.89 -6.19
CA MET A 33 2.44 29.85 -7.29
C MET A 33 1.82 29.36 -8.59
N GLY A 34 0.97 28.32 -8.53
CA GLY A 34 0.25 27.79 -9.69
C GLY A 34 -0.72 28.81 -10.29
N VAL A 35 -1.51 29.48 -9.46
CA VAL A 35 -2.43 30.57 -9.89
C VAL A 35 -1.64 31.68 -10.56
N ALA A 36 -0.58 32.19 -9.91
CA ALA A 36 0.26 33.23 -10.47
C ALA A 36 0.92 32.80 -11.80
N GLY A 37 1.40 31.56 -11.89
CA GLY A 37 1.97 31.01 -13.11
C GLY A 37 0.99 30.93 -14.27
N TYR A 38 -0.27 30.56 -14.03
CA TYR A 38 -1.31 30.55 -15.06
C TYR A 38 -1.75 31.96 -15.47
N PHE A 39 -1.83 32.91 -14.53
CA PHE A 39 -2.06 34.32 -14.90
C PHE A 39 -0.91 34.87 -15.74
N CYS A 40 0.35 34.62 -15.38
CA CYS A 40 1.48 34.98 -16.23
C CYS A 40 1.34 34.44 -17.66
N ALA A 41 0.97 33.17 -17.80
CA ALA A 41 0.76 32.55 -19.11
C ALA A 41 -0.33 33.25 -19.94
N THR A 42 -1.45 33.58 -19.31
CA THR A 42 -2.57 34.26 -19.95
C THR A 42 -2.20 35.71 -20.31
N PHE A 43 -1.55 36.45 -19.41
CA PHE A 43 -1.16 37.83 -19.67
C PHE A 43 -0.05 37.97 -20.72
N ILE A 44 0.84 36.97 -20.90
CA ILE A 44 1.79 36.98 -22.03
C ILE A 44 1.01 37.09 -23.36
N THR A 45 -0.07 36.38 -23.54
CA THR A 45 -0.89 36.40 -24.75
C THR A 45 -1.63 37.74 -24.88
N ILE A 46 -2.19 38.27 -23.80
CA ILE A 46 -2.88 39.57 -23.77
C ILE A 46 -1.91 40.72 -24.08
N PHE A 47 -0.73 40.75 -23.49
CA PHE A 47 0.29 41.74 -23.81
C PHE A 47 0.79 41.64 -25.25
N GLY A 48 0.88 40.38 -25.80
CA GLY A 48 1.16 40.22 -27.23
C GLY A 48 0.10 40.91 -28.09
N GLY A 49 -1.19 40.84 -27.71
CA GLY A 49 -2.27 41.58 -28.33
C GLY A 49 -2.11 43.08 -28.24
N PHE A 50 -1.73 43.62 -27.06
CA PHE A 50 -1.43 45.06 -26.91
C PHE A 50 -0.26 45.50 -27.80
N GLY A 51 0.76 44.68 -27.93
CA GLY A 51 1.87 44.95 -28.87
C GLY A 51 1.41 45.03 -30.32
N LEU A 52 0.48 44.15 -30.74
CA LEU A 52 -0.10 44.21 -32.08
C LEU A 52 -0.92 45.48 -32.33
N LEU A 53 -1.76 45.91 -31.35
CA LEU A 53 -2.50 47.18 -31.44
C LEU A 53 -1.54 48.36 -31.55
N ALA A 54 -0.53 48.44 -30.70
CA ALA A 54 0.46 49.49 -30.73
C ALA A 54 1.25 49.52 -32.06
N ALA A 55 1.64 48.38 -32.59
CA ALA A 55 2.33 48.27 -33.89
C ALA A 55 1.45 48.68 -35.09
N ALA A 56 0.14 48.43 -34.97
CA ALA A 56 -0.87 48.80 -35.98
C ALA A 56 -1.27 50.31 -35.89
N GLY A 57 -0.76 51.07 -34.92
CA GLY A 57 -1.13 52.44 -34.69
C GLY A 57 -2.52 52.65 -34.13
N LEU A 58 -3.15 51.59 -33.55
CA LEU A 58 -4.42 51.63 -32.88
C LEU A 58 -4.27 51.97 -31.40
N GLU A 59 -5.33 52.47 -30.78
CA GLU A 59 -5.37 52.73 -29.34
C GLU A 59 -5.03 51.44 -28.55
N SER A 60 -3.96 51.50 -27.78
CA SER A 60 -3.51 50.40 -26.96
C SER A 60 -3.33 50.86 -25.50
N PRO A 61 -3.75 50.06 -24.51
CA PRO A 61 -3.49 50.36 -23.09
C PRO A 61 -2.01 50.56 -22.77
N ILE A 62 -1.11 49.98 -23.58
CA ILE A 62 0.34 50.15 -23.48
C ILE A 62 0.85 50.56 -24.88
N PRO A 63 1.10 51.88 -25.10
CA PRO A 63 1.44 52.36 -26.43
C PRO A 63 2.88 52.03 -26.86
N SER A 64 3.79 51.70 -25.92
CA SER A 64 5.17 51.37 -26.23
C SER A 64 5.39 49.90 -26.48
N VAL A 65 5.76 49.50 -27.70
CA VAL A 65 6.12 48.14 -28.06
C VAL A 65 7.27 47.60 -27.21
N GLY A 66 8.26 48.43 -26.89
CA GLY A 66 9.37 48.04 -26.02
C GLY A 66 8.93 47.70 -24.59
N THR A 67 7.97 48.47 -24.04
CA THR A 67 7.40 48.16 -22.71
C THR A 67 6.61 46.84 -22.74
N VAL A 68 5.80 46.60 -23.78
CA VAL A 68 5.07 45.33 -23.98
C VAL A 68 6.03 44.15 -24.02
N PHE A 69 7.13 44.27 -24.82
CA PHE A 69 8.13 43.21 -24.91
C PHE A 69 8.81 42.94 -23.57
N ALA A 70 9.16 43.96 -22.82
CA ALA A 70 9.73 43.84 -21.47
C ALA A 70 8.75 43.12 -20.50
N CYS A 71 7.45 43.47 -20.53
CA CYS A 71 6.44 42.78 -19.74
C CYS A 71 6.33 41.30 -20.13
N ILE A 72 6.25 40.98 -21.41
CA ILE A 72 6.20 39.59 -21.88
C ILE A 72 7.42 38.80 -21.39
N LEU A 73 8.63 39.37 -21.47
CA LEU A 73 9.86 38.72 -21.02
C LEU A 73 9.81 38.43 -19.51
N VAL A 74 9.40 39.43 -18.71
CA VAL A 74 9.27 39.26 -17.25
C VAL A 74 8.25 38.18 -16.91
N PHE A 75 7.05 38.21 -17.52
CA PHE A 75 6.03 37.19 -17.28
C PHE A 75 6.46 35.81 -17.76
N ALA A 76 7.21 35.70 -18.87
CA ALA A 76 7.71 34.42 -19.35
C ALA A 76 8.73 33.80 -18.39
N LEU A 77 9.69 34.59 -17.89
CA LEU A 77 10.66 34.13 -16.89
C LEU A 77 9.96 33.75 -15.58
N LEU A 78 9.07 34.61 -15.09
CA LEU A 78 8.35 34.39 -13.85
C LEU A 78 7.46 33.11 -13.95
N ARG A 79 6.77 32.90 -15.06
CA ARG A 79 6.00 31.69 -15.33
C ARG A 79 6.84 30.44 -15.22
N GLY A 80 8.07 30.44 -15.78
CA GLY A 80 8.97 29.28 -15.72
C GLY A 80 9.35 28.93 -14.29
N VAL A 81 9.76 29.94 -13.51
CA VAL A 81 10.14 29.77 -12.09
C VAL A 81 8.94 29.33 -11.25
N LEU A 82 7.80 29.99 -11.39
CA LEU A 82 6.58 29.66 -10.63
C LEU A 82 6.08 28.25 -10.95
N ARG A 83 6.11 27.85 -12.22
CA ARG A 83 5.68 26.50 -12.63
C ARG A 83 6.60 25.42 -12.06
N TYR A 84 7.92 25.66 -12.08
CA TYR A 84 8.87 24.74 -11.46
C TYR A 84 8.63 24.63 -9.96
N ALA A 85 8.52 25.77 -9.27
CA ALA A 85 8.33 25.81 -7.82
C ALA A 85 6.98 25.17 -7.40
N GLU A 86 5.91 25.41 -8.15
CA GLU A 86 4.61 24.74 -7.95
C GLU A 86 4.74 23.22 -8.06
N GLN A 87 5.33 22.71 -9.14
CA GLN A 87 5.51 21.28 -9.36
C GLN A 87 6.41 20.65 -8.29
N ALA A 88 7.55 21.26 -7.99
CA ALA A 88 8.46 20.79 -6.96
C ALA A 88 7.74 20.70 -5.59
N SER A 89 6.92 21.71 -5.25
CA SER A 89 6.14 21.72 -4.01
C SER A 89 5.08 20.62 -3.99
N ASN A 90 4.36 20.39 -5.08
CA ASN A 90 3.34 19.34 -5.19
C ASN A 90 3.95 17.95 -5.02
N HIS A 91 5.08 17.66 -5.68
CA HIS A 91 5.79 16.38 -5.51
C HIS A 91 6.40 16.23 -4.12
N TYR A 92 6.96 17.29 -3.54
CA TYR A 92 7.43 17.25 -2.16
C TYR A 92 6.32 16.86 -1.18
N ILE A 93 5.13 17.48 -1.30
CA ILE A 93 3.95 17.15 -0.49
C ILE A 93 3.57 15.68 -0.69
N ALA A 94 3.47 15.23 -1.93
CA ALA A 94 3.08 13.87 -2.26
C ALA A 94 4.05 12.85 -1.63
N PHE A 95 5.34 12.95 -1.89
CA PHE A 95 6.32 12.01 -1.35
C PHE A 95 6.39 12.02 0.19
N LYS A 96 6.26 13.19 0.82
CA LYS A 96 6.21 13.27 2.27
C LYS A 96 4.97 12.59 2.86
N LEU A 97 3.81 12.75 2.20
CA LEU A 97 2.57 12.09 2.62
C LEU A 97 2.59 10.59 2.35
N LEU A 98 3.15 10.15 1.21
CA LEU A 98 3.34 8.72 0.93
C LEU A 98 4.20 8.05 2.00
N ALA A 99 5.31 8.69 2.40
CA ALA A 99 6.15 8.19 3.49
C ALA A 99 5.37 8.08 4.81
N LEU A 100 4.57 9.09 5.15
CA LEU A 100 3.72 9.09 6.34
C LEU A 100 2.65 7.98 6.28
N ILE A 101 2.04 7.76 5.11
CA ILE A 101 1.03 6.72 4.92
C ILE A 101 1.67 5.34 5.03
N ARG A 102 2.84 5.13 4.42
CA ARG A 102 3.59 3.86 4.54
C ARG A 102 3.93 3.54 5.99
N ASP A 103 4.39 4.53 6.76
CA ASP A 103 4.67 4.35 8.19
C ASP A 103 3.42 3.93 8.97
N ARG A 104 2.27 4.60 8.75
CA ARG A 104 1.00 4.25 9.39
C ARG A 104 0.50 2.87 8.98
N VAL A 105 0.62 2.52 7.69
CA VAL A 105 0.23 1.20 7.17
C VAL A 105 1.11 0.12 7.80
N PHE A 106 2.42 0.34 7.89
CA PHE A 106 3.33 -0.59 8.55
C PHE A 106 3.01 -0.73 10.05
N GLY A 107 2.69 0.37 10.72
CA GLY A 107 2.21 0.36 12.11
C GLY A 107 0.90 -0.43 12.28
N ALA A 108 -0.04 -0.30 11.34
CA ALA A 108 -1.28 -1.09 11.33
C ALA A 108 -1.01 -2.58 11.09
N LEU A 109 -0.18 -2.93 10.10
CA LEU A 109 0.20 -4.32 9.83
C LEU A 109 0.85 -4.98 11.05
N ARG A 110 1.76 -4.27 11.73
CA ARG A 110 2.39 -4.76 12.96
C ARG A 110 1.38 -5.02 14.08
N ARG A 111 0.39 -4.14 14.23
CA ARG A 111 -0.69 -4.28 15.21
C ARG A 111 -1.66 -5.43 14.88
N LEU A 112 -1.90 -5.67 13.59
CA LEU A 112 -2.80 -6.71 13.10
C LEU A 112 -2.15 -8.10 13.03
N SER A 113 -0.81 -8.15 13.06
CA SER A 113 -0.03 -9.39 12.99
C SER A 113 -0.08 -10.14 14.34
N PRO A 114 -0.08 -11.50 14.29
CA PRO A 114 -0.19 -12.34 13.11
C PRO A 114 -1.65 -12.63 12.72
N ALA A 115 -2.59 -12.50 13.63
CA ALA A 115 -3.94 -13.05 13.55
C ALA A 115 -4.72 -12.59 12.29
N LYS A 116 -4.70 -11.30 11.98
CA LYS A 116 -5.42 -10.74 10.83
C LYS A 116 -4.68 -10.89 9.50
N LEU A 117 -3.38 -11.14 9.55
CA LEU A 117 -2.55 -11.28 8.35
C LEU A 117 -2.42 -12.73 7.91
N GLU A 118 -2.59 -13.67 8.82
CA GLU A 118 -2.57 -15.10 8.52
C GLU A 118 -3.77 -15.47 7.64
N GLY A 119 -3.48 -16.14 6.52
CA GLY A 119 -4.49 -16.45 5.49
C GLY A 119 -4.78 -15.34 4.47
N ARG A 120 -4.20 -14.14 4.61
CA ARG A 120 -4.23 -13.13 3.55
C ARG A 120 -3.21 -13.45 2.46
N ASP A 121 -3.58 -13.15 1.23
CA ASP A 121 -2.64 -13.25 0.12
C ASP A 121 -1.49 -12.26 0.30
N ARG A 122 -0.25 -12.77 0.29
CA ARG A 122 0.96 -11.94 0.44
C ARG A 122 1.12 -10.95 -0.70
N GLY A 123 0.72 -11.33 -1.93
CA GLY A 123 0.76 -10.47 -3.10
C GLY A 123 -0.21 -9.29 -2.98
N ASP A 124 -1.39 -9.52 -2.39
CA ASP A 124 -2.37 -8.46 -2.13
C ASP A 124 -1.84 -7.44 -1.11
N LEU A 125 -1.18 -7.89 -0.04
CA LEU A 125 -0.54 -7.01 0.95
C LEU A 125 0.61 -6.21 0.33
N ILE A 126 1.45 -6.83 -0.49
CA ILE A 126 2.53 -6.13 -1.21
C ILE A 126 1.94 -5.08 -2.16
N SER A 127 0.91 -5.44 -2.93
CA SER A 127 0.21 -4.50 -3.82
C SER A 127 -0.37 -3.31 -3.07
N LEU A 128 -0.93 -3.53 -1.88
CA LEU A 128 -1.46 -2.47 -1.03
C LEU A 128 -0.36 -1.51 -0.54
N ILE A 129 0.78 -2.04 -0.09
CA ILE A 129 1.90 -1.23 0.43
C ILE A 129 2.62 -0.46 -0.69
N THR A 130 2.66 -1.00 -1.91
CA THR A 130 3.34 -0.40 -3.05
C THR A 130 2.34 0.35 -3.95
N ALA A 131 1.64 -0.37 -4.81
CA ALA A 131 0.82 0.19 -5.87
C ALA A 131 -0.36 1.04 -5.36
N ASP A 132 -1.09 0.58 -4.31
CA ASP A 132 -2.23 1.34 -3.82
C ASP A 132 -1.80 2.64 -3.13
N ILE A 133 -0.71 2.61 -2.35
CA ILE A 133 -0.19 3.84 -1.75
C ILE A 133 0.34 4.79 -2.83
N GLU A 134 1.05 4.29 -3.85
CA GLU A 134 1.53 5.11 -4.96
C GLU A 134 0.39 5.78 -5.74
N GLN A 135 -0.76 5.12 -5.90
CA GLN A 135 -1.94 5.73 -6.52
C GLN A 135 -2.43 6.97 -5.75
N LEU A 136 -2.17 7.07 -4.44
CA LEU A 136 -2.52 8.25 -3.65
C LEU A 136 -1.68 9.48 -4.00
N GLU A 137 -0.52 9.31 -4.64
CA GLU A 137 0.27 10.44 -5.19
C GLU A 137 -0.58 11.27 -6.15
N VAL A 138 -1.32 10.61 -7.04
CA VAL A 138 -2.21 11.28 -8.01
C VAL A 138 -3.23 12.18 -7.30
N PHE A 139 -3.73 11.78 -6.15
CA PHE A 139 -4.64 12.61 -5.36
C PHE A 139 -3.95 13.85 -4.80
N TYR A 140 -2.79 13.69 -4.20
CA TYR A 140 -2.10 14.78 -3.51
C TYR A 140 -1.39 15.74 -4.46
N ALA A 141 -0.66 15.24 -5.45
CA ALA A 141 0.10 16.06 -6.39
C ALA A 141 -0.76 16.60 -7.55
N HIS A 142 -1.72 15.79 -8.03
CA HIS A 142 -2.40 16.07 -9.30
C HIS A 142 -3.90 16.34 -9.17
N THR A 143 -4.48 16.32 -7.95
CA THR A 143 -5.91 16.58 -7.75
C THR A 143 -6.17 17.83 -6.93
N ILE A 144 -5.67 17.91 -5.69
CA ILE A 144 -6.03 19.00 -4.76
C ILE A 144 -5.59 20.36 -5.30
N SER A 145 -4.27 20.52 -5.58
CA SER A 145 -3.73 21.79 -6.06
C SER A 145 -4.31 22.21 -7.42
N PRO A 146 -4.37 21.33 -8.45
CA PRO A 146 -4.98 21.68 -9.74
C PRO A 146 -6.46 22.08 -9.66
N VAL A 147 -7.26 21.42 -8.80
CA VAL A 147 -8.67 21.81 -8.59
C VAL A 147 -8.77 23.21 -8.00
N CYS A 148 -8.00 23.51 -6.94
CA CYS A 148 -7.99 24.84 -6.32
C CYS A 148 -7.51 25.90 -7.30
N ILE A 149 -6.42 25.63 -8.04
CA ILE A 149 -5.87 26.53 -9.07
C ILE A 149 -6.93 26.80 -10.15
N ALA A 150 -7.61 25.75 -10.67
CA ALA A 150 -8.63 25.92 -11.70
C ALA A 150 -9.79 26.80 -11.23
N VAL A 151 -10.30 26.58 -10.00
CA VAL A 151 -11.39 27.39 -9.44
C VAL A 151 -10.98 28.86 -9.33
N VAL A 152 -9.79 29.14 -8.77
CA VAL A 152 -9.31 30.54 -8.61
C VAL A 152 -9.05 31.18 -9.97
N CYS A 153 -8.46 30.46 -10.93
CA CYS A 153 -8.23 30.99 -12.28
C CYS A 153 -9.54 31.24 -13.04
N VAL A 154 -10.51 30.34 -12.96
CA VAL A 154 -11.85 30.53 -13.59
C VAL A 154 -12.53 31.77 -13.03
N VAL A 155 -12.60 31.92 -11.71
CA VAL A 155 -13.19 33.11 -11.07
C VAL A 155 -12.41 34.37 -11.45
N GLY A 156 -11.09 34.35 -11.35
CA GLY A 156 -10.24 35.51 -11.66
C GLY A 156 -10.36 35.96 -13.12
N MET A 157 -10.34 35.02 -14.08
CA MET A 157 -10.45 35.34 -15.50
C MET A 157 -11.87 35.79 -15.89
N THR A 158 -12.89 35.21 -15.28
CA THR A 158 -14.28 35.67 -15.46
C THR A 158 -14.45 37.08 -14.93
N CYS A 159 -13.96 37.41 -13.74
CA CYS A 159 -13.99 38.76 -13.19
C CYS A 159 -13.17 39.74 -14.04
N PHE A 160 -11.98 39.31 -14.52
CA PHE A 160 -11.15 40.15 -15.40
C PHE A 160 -11.89 40.48 -16.70
N THR A 161 -12.52 39.51 -17.38
CA THR A 161 -13.26 39.73 -18.62
C THR A 161 -14.53 40.57 -18.36
N ALA A 162 -15.20 40.39 -17.20
CA ALA A 162 -16.37 41.17 -16.81
C ALA A 162 -16.08 42.66 -16.62
N ARG A 163 -14.84 43.08 -16.38
CA ARG A 163 -14.44 44.48 -16.32
C ARG A 163 -14.57 45.19 -17.68
N TYR A 164 -14.46 44.45 -18.76
CA TYR A 164 -14.70 44.98 -20.11
C TYR A 164 -16.17 44.93 -20.45
N HIS A 165 -16.82 43.78 -20.32
CA HIS A 165 -18.27 43.63 -20.48
C HIS A 165 -18.77 42.31 -19.89
N LEU A 166 -19.99 42.30 -19.32
CA LEU A 166 -20.55 41.13 -18.63
C LEU A 166 -20.88 39.97 -19.59
N LEU A 167 -21.39 40.24 -20.81
CA LEU A 167 -21.78 39.19 -21.73
C LEU A 167 -20.66 38.28 -22.19
N PRO A 168 -19.47 38.77 -22.67
CA PRO A 168 -18.33 37.92 -22.98
C PRO A 168 -17.85 37.10 -21.76
N ALA A 169 -17.90 37.69 -20.54
CA ALA A 169 -17.53 36.99 -19.31
C ALA A 169 -18.48 35.82 -19.00
N LEU A 170 -19.79 36.00 -19.20
CA LEU A 170 -20.77 34.90 -19.01
C LEU A 170 -20.61 33.79 -20.04
N VAL A 171 -20.30 34.13 -21.30
CA VAL A 171 -19.99 33.14 -22.35
C VAL A 171 -18.75 32.35 -22.01
N LEU A 172 -17.70 33.03 -21.53
CA LEU A 172 -16.44 32.40 -21.10
C LEU A 172 -16.69 31.48 -19.90
N LEU A 173 -17.47 31.92 -18.91
CA LEU A 173 -17.83 31.11 -17.75
C LEU A 173 -18.61 29.85 -18.17
N ALA A 174 -19.58 29.99 -19.08
CA ALA A 174 -20.30 28.84 -19.62
C ALA A 174 -19.36 27.85 -20.31
N GLY A 175 -18.37 28.33 -21.09
CA GLY A 175 -17.34 27.51 -21.69
C GLY A 175 -16.50 26.76 -20.65
N TYR A 176 -16.09 27.42 -19.58
CA TYR A 176 -15.36 26.75 -18.48
C TYR A 176 -16.18 25.67 -17.81
N LEU A 177 -17.47 25.89 -17.56
CA LEU A 177 -18.36 24.89 -16.96
C LEU A 177 -18.63 23.71 -17.92
N LEU A 178 -18.76 23.97 -19.20
CA LEU A 178 -18.93 22.92 -20.22
C LEU A 178 -17.67 22.02 -20.30
N VAL A 179 -16.48 22.62 -20.38
CA VAL A 179 -15.22 21.88 -20.52
C VAL A 179 -14.80 21.25 -19.19
N GLY A 180 -14.91 21.98 -18.07
CA GLY A 180 -14.38 21.54 -16.77
C GLY A 180 -15.34 20.65 -15.97
N ALA A 181 -16.64 20.69 -16.23
CA ALA A 181 -17.61 19.92 -15.46
C ALA A 181 -18.51 19.03 -16.35
N ALA A 182 -19.21 19.58 -17.33
CA ALA A 182 -20.20 18.83 -18.09
C ALA A 182 -19.56 17.72 -18.94
N LEU A 183 -18.49 18.04 -19.67
CA LEU A 183 -17.79 17.09 -20.54
C LEU A 183 -17.11 15.95 -19.77
N PRO A 184 -16.38 16.16 -18.65
CA PRO A 184 -15.84 15.09 -17.85
C PRO A 184 -16.91 14.14 -17.28
N VAL A 185 -18.01 14.68 -16.78
CA VAL A 185 -19.14 13.87 -16.27
C VAL A 185 -19.76 13.02 -17.40
N TRP A 186 -19.95 13.61 -18.58
CA TRP A 186 -20.47 12.91 -19.76
C TRP A 186 -19.49 11.80 -20.21
N SER A 187 -18.20 12.11 -20.29
CA SER A 187 -17.15 11.16 -20.68
C SER A 187 -17.03 10.00 -19.67
N ALA A 188 -17.04 10.30 -18.36
CA ALA A 188 -16.96 9.28 -17.30
C ALA A 188 -18.11 8.28 -17.39
N ARG A 189 -19.35 8.74 -17.55
CA ARG A 189 -20.53 7.86 -17.68
C ARG A 189 -20.46 6.91 -18.86
N ARG A 190 -19.84 7.33 -19.96
CA ARG A 190 -19.70 6.52 -21.19
C ARG A 190 -18.42 5.69 -21.22
N GLY A 191 -17.35 6.17 -20.61
CA GLY A 191 -16.02 5.52 -20.63
C GLY A 191 -15.90 4.28 -19.76
N ASP A 192 -16.69 4.18 -18.71
CA ASP A 192 -16.55 3.20 -17.63
C ASP A 192 -16.63 1.73 -18.10
N LYS A 193 -17.46 1.43 -19.10
CA LYS A 193 -17.55 0.06 -19.66
C LYS A 193 -16.29 -0.35 -20.43
N ALA A 194 -15.73 0.54 -21.26
CA ALA A 194 -14.52 0.23 -22.03
C ALA A 194 -13.29 0.12 -21.16
N ALA A 195 -13.15 0.99 -20.15
CA ALA A 195 -12.08 0.95 -19.18
C ALA A 195 -12.14 -0.33 -18.31
N ARG A 196 -13.32 -0.76 -17.91
CA ARG A 196 -13.50 -2.04 -17.18
C ARG A 196 -13.14 -3.25 -18.05
N ALA A 197 -13.63 -3.27 -19.30
CA ALA A 197 -13.33 -4.37 -20.23
C ALA A 197 -11.82 -4.47 -20.50
N TYR A 198 -11.13 -3.34 -20.73
CA TYR A 198 -9.68 -3.32 -20.89
C TYR A 198 -8.95 -3.85 -19.66
N ARG A 199 -9.31 -3.38 -18.44
CA ARG A 199 -8.68 -3.84 -17.19
C ARG A 199 -8.88 -5.34 -16.95
N GLN A 200 -10.08 -5.86 -17.24
CA GLN A 200 -10.37 -7.27 -17.10
C GLN A 200 -9.50 -8.09 -18.07
N THR A 201 -9.51 -7.75 -19.36
CA THR A 201 -8.68 -8.45 -20.37
C THR A 201 -7.19 -8.35 -20.06
N LEU A 202 -6.71 -7.20 -19.51
CA LEU A 202 -5.31 -7.06 -19.06
C LEU A 202 -4.99 -8.00 -17.89
N ALA A 203 -5.89 -8.12 -16.90
CA ALA A 203 -5.71 -9.03 -15.79
C ALA A 203 -5.69 -10.49 -16.25
N ASP A 204 -6.59 -10.88 -17.14
CA ASP A 204 -6.65 -12.23 -17.71
C ASP A 204 -5.36 -12.54 -18.50
N THR A 205 -4.88 -11.60 -19.32
CA THR A 205 -3.63 -11.72 -20.08
C THR A 205 -2.42 -11.86 -19.17
N ASN A 206 -2.33 -11.03 -18.10
CA ASN A 206 -1.24 -11.11 -17.15
C ASN A 206 -1.24 -12.44 -16.38
N SER A 207 -2.41 -12.93 -15.98
CA SER A 207 -2.57 -14.23 -15.33
C SER A 207 -2.11 -15.36 -16.24
N TYR A 208 -2.53 -15.34 -17.50
CA TYR A 208 -2.11 -16.32 -18.51
C TYR A 208 -0.59 -16.29 -18.75
N MET A 209 0.00 -15.09 -18.84
CA MET A 209 1.46 -14.95 -18.96
C MET A 209 2.21 -15.49 -17.76
N LEU A 210 1.74 -15.19 -16.55
CA LEU A 210 2.36 -15.66 -15.31
C LEU A 210 2.27 -17.19 -15.19
N GLU A 211 1.14 -17.78 -15.58
CA GLU A 211 0.95 -19.23 -15.64
C GLU A 211 1.95 -19.88 -16.60
N ASN A 212 2.12 -19.32 -17.81
CA ASN A 212 3.10 -19.82 -18.78
C ASN A 212 4.54 -19.68 -18.29
N LEU A 213 4.90 -18.60 -17.58
CA LEU A 213 6.23 -18.45 -16.99
C LEU A 213 6.49 -19.49 -15.90
N ARG A 214 5.50 -19.74 -15.02
CA ARG A 214 5.60 -20.77 -13.98
C ARG A 214 5.69 -22.18 -14.56
N GLY A 215 4.92 -22.47 -15.63
CA GLY A 215 4.88 -23.76 -16.33
C GLY A 215 5.91 -23.88 -17.44
N LEU A 216 6.89 -22.97 -17.58
CA LEU A 216 7.84 -22.98 -18.70
C LEU A 216 8.62 -24.29 -18.82
N ARG A 217 9.03 -24.87 -17.69
CA ARG A 217 9.74 -26.17 -17.64
C ARG A 217 8.89 -27.28 -18.23
N ASP A 218 7.63 -27.35 -17.85
CA ASP A 218 6.69 -28.38 -18.32
C ASP A 218 6.35 -28.17 -19.79
N THR A 219 6.16 -26.90 -20.21
CA THR A 219 5.95 -26.50 -21.60
C THR A 219 7.11 -26.98 -22.50
N LEU A 220 8.35 -26.83 -22.06
CA LEU A 220 9.54 -27.29 -22.78
C LEU A 220 9.63 -28.82 -22.78
N GLN A 221 9.37 -29.45 -21.63
CA GLN A 221 9.43 -30.91 -21.49
C GLN A 221 8.43 -31.63 -22.38
N TYR A 222 7.21 -31.11 -22.49
CA TYR A 222 6.13 -31.70 -23.28
C TYR A 222 6.00 -31.11 -24.69
N GLN A 223 6.93 -30.22 -25.10
CA GLN A 223 7.00 -29.60 -26.43
C GLN A 223 5.72 -28.82 -26.83
N ASP A 224 5.02 -28.22 -25.85
CA ASP A 224 3.77 -27.46 -26.05
C ASP A 224 4.02 -25.97 -26.36
N THR A 225 5.24 -25.61 -26.77
CA THR A 225 5.68 -24.21 -26.95
C THR A 225 4.86 -23.49 -28.03
N ALA A 226 4.50 -24.17 -29.11
CA ALA A 226 3.75 -23.58 -30.22
C ALA A 226 2.33 -23.17 -29.78
N ASN A 227 1.60 -24.07 -29.09
CA ASN A 227 0.25 -23.79 -28.60
C ASN A 227 0.25 -22.66 -27.56
N ARG A 228 1.25 -22.63 -26.68
CA ARG A 228 1.38 -21.57 -25.67
C ARG A 228 1.69 -20.22 -26.32
N ALA A 229 2.56 -20.19 -27.34
CA ALA A 229 2.85 -18.98 -28.10
C ALA A 229 1.62 -18.44 -28.83
N GLU A 230 0.83 -19.32 -29.48
CA GLU A 230 -0.43 -18.95 -30.12
C GLU A 230 -1.45 -18.40 -29.09
N GLY A 231 -1.55 -19.02 -27.92
CA GLY A 231 -2.39 -18.52 -26.81
C GLY A 231 -1.99 -17.14 -26.33
N ILE A 232 -0.67 -16.88 -26.18
CA ILE A 232 -0.16 -15.54 -25.81
C ILE A 232 -0.50 -14.51 -26.90
N ALA A 233 -0.34 -14.87 -28.18
CA ALA A 233 -0.68 -14.00 -29.30
C ALA A 233 -2.18 -13.66 -29.30
N ALA A 234 -3.07 -14.64 -29.11
CA ALA A 234 -4.51 -14.45 -29.04
C ALA A 234 -4.95 -13.52 -27.88
N HIS A 235 -4.36 -13.71 -26.67
CA HIS A 235 -4.62 -12.82 -25.54
C HIS A 235 -4.12 -11.39 -25.78
N SER A 236 -2.95 -11.26 -26.44
CA SER A 236 -2.36 -9.96 -26.80
C SER A 236 -3.21 -9.23 -27.84
N GLU A 237 -3.75 -9.94 -28.83
CA GLU A 237 -4.64 -9.37 -29.84
C GLU A 237 -5.97 -8.90 -29.22
N ALA A 238 -6.58 -9.75 -28.38
CA ALA A 238 -7.79 -9.38 -27.65
C ALA A 238 -7.58 -8.14 -26.75
N LEU A 239 -6.43 -8.05 -26.08
CA LEU A 239 -6.05 -6.88 -25.29
C LEU A 239 -5.88 -5.63 -26.18
N GLY A 240 -5.23 -5.77 -27.34
CA GLY A 240 -5.03 -4.71 -28.33
C GLY A 240 -6.36 -4.12 -28.81
N GLU A 241 -7.36 -4.93 -29.09
CA GLU A 241 -8.70 -4.46 -29.49
C GLU A 241 -9.41 -3.68 -28.36
N LYS A 242 -9.28 -4.12 -27.09
CA LYS A 242 -9.84 -3.36 -25.96
C LYS A 242 -9.09 -2.05 -25.73
N GLN A 243 -7.76 -2.06 -25.91
CA GLN A 243 -6.93 -0.85 -25.81
C GLN A 243 -7.29 0.16 -26.89
N LYS A 244 -7.47 -0.28 -28.14
CA LYS A 244 -7.90 0.54 -29.26
C LYS A 244 -9.25 1.21 -28.99
N ALA A 245 -10.22 0.45 -28.48
CA ALA A 245 -11.54 0.99 -28.11
C ALA A 245 -11.45 2.06 -27.00
N LEU A 246 -10.57 1.85 -26.01
CA LEU A 246 -10.31 2.83 -24.95
C LEU A 246 -9.65 4.10 -25.51
N LYS A 247 -8.58 3.94 -26.30
CA LYS A 247 -7.84 5.06 -26.93
C LYS A 247 -8.69 5.87 -27.90
N TYR A 248 -9.55 5.21 -28.65
CA TYR A 248 -10.52 5.92 -29.50
C TYR A 248 -11.44 6.85 -28.69
N ARG A 249 -11.93 6.38 -27.55
CA ARG A 249 -12.79 7.20 -26.65
C ARG A 249 -12.04 8.36 -26.03
N GLU A 250 -10.78 8.13 -25.59
CA GLU A 250 -9.92 9.20 -25.11
C GLU A 250 -9.73 10.26 -26.20
N GLY A 251 -9.44 9.84 -27.45
CA GLY A 251 -9.32 10.74 -28.59
C GLY A 251 -10.59 11.55 -28.86
N VAL A 252 -11.76 10.93 -28.80
CA VAL A 252 -13.06 11.62 -28.94
C VAL A 252 -13.24 12.67 -27.82
N THR A 253 -12.87 12.35 -26.58
CA THR A 253 -12.97 13.30 -25.46
C THR A 253 -12.03 14.49 -25.66
N VAL A 254 -10.77 14.25 -26.06
CA VAL A 254 -9.81 15.32 -26.37
C VAL A 254 -10.29 16.18 -27.53
N GLY A 255 -10.78 15.55 -28.61
CA GLY A 255 -11.37 16.26 -29.76
C GLY A 255 -12.56 17.13 -29.37
N ALA A 256 -13.49 16.59 -28.57
CA ALA A 256 -14.65 17.35 -28.05
C ALA A 256 -14.20 18.52 -27.16
N THR A 257 -13.19 18.32 -26.30
CA THR A 257 -12.61 19.39 -25.45
C THR A 257 -12.09 20.53 -26.31
N ASN A 258 -11.25 20.24 -27.29
CA ASN A 258 -10.64 21.26 -28.16
C ASN A 258 -11.71 21.98 -29.01
N THR A 259 -12.70 21.24 -29.51
CA THR A 259 -13.82 21.81 -30.25
C THR A 259 -14.67 22.75 -29.39
N LEU A 260 -15.00 22.37 -28.16
CA LEU A 260 -15.76 23.23 -27.23
C LEU A 260 -14.97 24.49 -26.85
N ILE A 261 -13.66 24.39 -26.66
CA ILE A 261 -12.80 25.56 -26.40
C ILE A 261 -12.83 26.49 -27.59
N LEU A 262 -12.64 25.98 -28.83
CA LEU A 262 -12.66 26.79 -30.04
C LEU A 262 -14.04 27.47 -30.24
N LEU A 263 -15.12 26.73 -30.08
CA LEU A 263 -16.47 27.27 -30.15
C LEU A 263 -16.73 28.37 -29.09
N THR A 264 -16.20 28.20 -27.87
CA THR A 264 -16.29 29.23 -26.84
C THR A 264 -15.53 30.49 -27.22
N VAL A 265 -14.29 30.34 -27.75
CA VAL A 265 -13.49 31.48 -28.22
C VAL A 265 -14.20 32.21 -29.36
N LEU A 266 -14.77 31.49 -30.36
CA LEU A 266 -15.53 32.09 -31.45
C LEU A 266 -16.81 32.76 -30.97
N ALA A 267 -17.50 32.19 -29.98
CA ALA A 267 -18.68 32.82 -29.37
C ALA A 267 -18.32 34.12 -28.61
N VAL A 268 -17.21 34.11 -27.82
CA VAL A 268 -16.71 35.33 -27.15
C VAL A 268 -16.34 36.39 -28.20
N LEU A 269 -15.65 36.01 -29.27
CA LEU A 269 -15.30 36.93 -30.36
C LEU A 269 -16.57 37.51 -31.02
N GLY A 270 -17.53 36.65 -31.40
CA GLY A 270 -18.77 37.09 -32.04
C GLY A 270 -19.57 38.05 -31.17
N VAL A 271 -19.73 37.74 -29.87
CA VAL A 271 -20.40 38.61 -28.90
C VAL A 271 -19.62 39.92 -28.72
N SER A 272 -18.31 39.89 -28.63
CA SER A 272 -17.48 41.08 -28.46
C SER A 272 -17.49 41.97 -29.70
N LEU A 273 -17.54 41.42 -30.92
CA LEU A 273 -17.69 42.17 -32.16
C LEU A 273 -19.08 42.82 -32.27
N HIS A 274 -20.14 42.14 -31.85
CA HIS A 274 -21.49 42.70 -31.80
C HIS A 274 -21.58 43.91 -30.84
N LEU A 275 -20.94 43.78 -29.67
CA LEU A 275 -20.84 44.88 -28.69
C LEU A 275 -19.97 46.04 -29.20
N TYR A 276 -18.94 45.75 -29.97
CA TYR A 276 -18.15 46.81 -30.63
C TYR A 276 -18.98 47.59 -31.65
N GLN A 277 -19.75 46.87 -32.51
CA GLN A 277 -20.67 47.51 -33.48
C GLN A 277 -21.73 48.39 -32.80
N SER A 278 -22.19 48.00 -31.62
CA SER A 278 -23.16 48.79 -30.83
C SER A 278 -22.54 49.93 -30.02
N GLY A 279 -21.20 50.08 -30.05
CA GLY A 279 -20.50 51.08 -29.27
C GLY A 279 -20.36 50.78 -27.77
N ALA A 280 -20.77 49.59 -27.34
CA ALA A 280 -20.73 49.16 -25.93
C ALA A 280 -19.34 48.65 -25.51
N LEU A 281 -18.45 48.32 -26.47
CA LEU A 281 -17.09 47.83 -26.25
C LEU A 281 -16.17 48.47 -27.27
N ASP A 282 -14.91 48.77 -26.87
CA ASP A 282 -13.87 49.29 -27.76
C ASP A 282 -13.09 48.13 -28.44
N ALA A 283 -12.28 48.47 -29.45
CA ALA A 283 -11.47 47.48 -30.19
C ALA A 283 -10.47 46.73 -29.28
N SER A 284 -9.92 47.40 -28.29
CA SER A 284 -9.04 46.84 -27.30
C SER A 284 -9.76 45.77 -26.43
N GLY A 285 -11.00 46.05 -26.04
CA GLY A 285 -11.85 45.13 -25.30
C GLY A 285 -12.22 43.86 -26.10
N VAL A 286 -12.51 44.00 -27.40
CA VAL A 286 -12.70 42.82 -28.27
C VAL A 286 -11.49 41.94 -28.28
N LEU A 287 -10.29 42.52 -28.47
CA LEU A 287 -9.05 41.77 -28.53
C LEU A 287 -8.75 41.08 -27.19
N VAL A 288 -8.85 41.85 -26.07
CA VAL A 288 -8.57 41.31 -24.72
C VAL A 288 -9.51 40.20 -24.34
N CYS A 289 -10.83 40.34 -24.52
CA CYS A 289 -11.79 39.30 -24.20
C CYS A 289 -11.53 38.02 -25.03
N THR A 290 -11.19 38.17 -26.31
CA THR A 290 -10.92 37.03 -27.19
C THR A 290 -9.62 36.31 -26.80
N LEU A 291 -8.53 37.08 -26.55
CA LEU A 291 -7.24 36.50 -26.14
C LEU A 291 -7.28 35.89 -24.74
N ALA A 292 -8.04 36.50 -23.82
CA ALA A 292 -8.34 35.93 -22.52
C ALA A 292 -9.02 34.56 -22.65
N ALA A 293 -10.06 34.47 -23.51
CA ALA A 293 -10.73 33.22 -23.79
C ALA A 293 -9.79 32.16 -24.41
N LEU A 294 -8.93 32.58 -25.35
CA LEU A 294 -8.01 31.67 -26.05
C LEU A 294 -6.96 31.07 -25.12
N SER A 295 -6.45 31.85 -24.16
CA SER A 295 -5.27 31.48 -23.37
C SER A 295 -5.56 30.95 -21.95
N SER A 296 -6.79 31.04 -21.47
CA SER A 296 -7.12 30.76 -20.06
C SER A 296 -7.69 29.38 -19.74
N PHE A 297 -7.90 28.51 -20.73
CA PHE A 297 -8.46 27.18 -20.52
C PHE A 297 -7.50 26.16 -19.90
N GLY A 298 -6.20 26.45 -19.81
CA GLY A 298 -5.20 25.51 -19.31
C GLY A 298 -5.55 24.81 -17.99
N PRO A 299 -5.90 25.55 -16.91
CA PRO A 299 -6.32 24.93 -15.64
C PRO A 299 -7.57 24.07 -15.75
N VAL A 300 -8.53 24.47 -16.59
CA VAL A 300 -9.79 23.74 -16.80
C VAL A 300 -9.56 22.42 -17.54
N VAL A 301 -8.67 22.42 -18.54
CA VAL A 301 -8.26 21.20 -19.27
C VAL A 301 -7.52 20.24 -18.34
N ALA A 302 -6.65 20.75 -17.47
CA ALA A 302 -5.98 19.92 -16.47
C ALA A 302 -7.01 19.23 -15.54
N LEU A 303 -8.04 19.96 -15.11
CA LEU A 303 -9.14 19.40 -14.30
C LEU A 303 -9.94 18.34 -15.06
N ALA A 304 -10.24 18.57 -16.34
CA ALA A 304 -11.01 17.64 -17.16
C ALA A 304 -10.32 16.26 -17.30
N ASN A 305 -8.99 16.23 -17.30
CA ASN A 305 -8.20 15.01 -17.43
C ASN A 305 -8.13 14.18 -16.13
N LEU A 306 -8.54 14.71 -14.97
CA LEU A 306 -8.47 14.00 -13.68
C LEU A 306 -9.52 12.91 -13.51
N GLY A 307 -10.66 13.01 -14.21
CA GLY A 307 -11.84 12.16 -13.97
C GLY A 307 -11.58 10.65 -14.09
N ALA A 308 -10.71 10.23 -15.01
CA ALA A 308 -10.40 8.81 -15.24
C ALA A 308 -9.54 8.21 -14.12
N SER A 309 -8.58 8.95 -13.58
CA SER A 309 -7.65 8.48 -12.54
C SER A 309 -8.29 8.48 -11.15
N LEU A 310 -9.23 9.38 -10.86
CA LEU A 310 -9.84 9.49 -9.53
C LEU A 310 -10.60 8.23 -9.10
N THR A 311 -11.23 7.51 -10.02
CA THR A 311 -11.94 6.26 -9.68
C THR A 311 -10.99 5.20 -9.12
N GLN A 312 -9.81 5.08 -9.72
CA GLN A 312 -8.77 4.14 -9.25
C GLN A 312 -8.17 4.61 -7.93
N VAL A 313 -7.87 5.91 -7.82
CA VAL A 313 -7.37 6.52 -6.58
C VAL A 313 -8.31 6.27 -5.41
N PHE A 314 -9.63 6.43 -5.60
CA PHE A 314 -10.61 6.17 -4.54
C PHE A 314 -10.69 4.70 -4.16
N ALA A 315 -10.55 3.79 -5.12
CA ALA A 315 -10.54 2.36 -4.83
C ALA A 315 -9.29 1.98 -4.01
N SER A 316 -8.10 2.46 -4.39
CA SER A 316 -6.87 2.25 -3.66
C SER A 316 -6.89 2.92 -2.27
N ALA A 317 -7.43 4.14 -2.19
CA ALA A 317 -7.61 4.85 -0.91
C ALA A 317 -8.55 4.08 0.04
N ASP A 318 -9.64 3.53 -0.46
CA ASP A 318 -10.59 2.75 0.37
C ASP A 318 -9.91 1.51 0.95
N ARG A 319 -9.12 0.76 0.16
CA ARG A 319 -8.34 -0.39 0.63
C ARG A 319 -7.31 -0.01 1.70
N VAL A 320 -6.56 1.08 1.49
CA VAL A 320 -5.59 1.58 2.48
C VAL A 320 -6.29 2.01 3.76
N LEU A 321 -7.42 2.73 3.66
CA LEU A 321 -8.19 3.17 4.82
C LEU A 321 -8.86 2.00 5.55
N ASP A 322 -9.29 0.94 4.84
CA ASP A 322 -9.81 -0.27 5.46
C ASP A 322 -8.77 -0.92 6.35
N LEU A 323 -7.54 -1.09 5.86
CA LEU A 323 -6.44 -1.64 6.66
C LEU A 323 -6.11 -0.76 7.88
N LEU A 324 -6.10 0.56 7.72
CA LEU A 324 -5.80 1.49 8.82
C LEU A 324 -6.88 1.48 9.92
N ASP A 325 -8.14 1.25 9.55
CA ASP A 325 -9.28 1.21 10.45
C ASP A 325 -9.54 -0.17 11.03
N GLU A 326 -8.84 -1.20 10.54
CA GLU A 326 -9.02 -2.55 11.02
C GLU A 326 -8.54 -2.69 12.46
N GLU A 327 -9.40 -3.29 13.29
CA GLU A 327 -9.09 -3.54 14.70
C GLU A 327 -8.32 -4.87 14.85
N PRO A 328 -7.30 -4.91 15.74
CA PRO A 328 -6.60 -6.16 16.04
C PRO A 328 -7.54 -7.15 16.73
N VAL A 329 -7.25 -8.45 16.59
CA VAL A 329 -8.02 -9.52 17.23
C VAL A 329 -7.79 -9.53 18.75
N THR A 330 -6.54 -9.26 19.15
CA THR A 330 -6.12 -9.21 20.55
C THR A 330 -5.68 -7.79 20.92
N ALA A 331 -6.10 -7.32 22.07
CA ALA A 331 -5.66 -6.02 22.59
C ALA A 331 -4.21 -6.12 23.10
N ASP A 332 -3.42 -5.08 22.84
CA ASP A 332 -2.11 -4.91 23.48
C ASP A 332 -2.32 -4.44 24.91
N VAL A 333 -1.85 -5.21 25.89
CA VAL A 333 -1.99 -4.91 27.32
C VAL A 333 -0.68 -4.34 27.81
N THR A 334 -0.66 -3.03 28.08
CA THR A 334 0.54 -2.29 28.52
C THR A 334 0.64 -2.15 30.04
N ASP A 335 -0.50 -2.15 30.72
CA ASP A 335 -0.70 -1.96 32.18
C ASP A 335 -1.14 -3.24 32.88
N GLY A 336 -0.94 -4.39 32.27
CA GLY A 336 -1.24 -5.71 32.83
C GLY A 336 -0.23 -6.18 33.87
N ALA A 337 -0.52 -7.31 34.50
CA ALA A 337 0.36 -7.92 35.49
C ALA A 337 1.71 -8.32 34.85
N ASP A 338 2.80 -8.04 35.56
CA ASP A 338 4.13 -8.56 35.31
C ASP A 338 4.29 -9.89 36.05
N THR A 339 3.97 -11.00 35.41
CA THR A 339 3.95 -12.34 36.03
C THR A 339 5.11 -13.17 35.49
N ALA A 340 5.89 -13.77 36.36
CA ALA A 340 6.89 -14.76 35.96
C ALA A 340 6.18 -16.06 35.54
N PHE A 341 6.72 -16.76 34.55
CA PHE A 341 6.20 -18.04 34.11
C PHE A 341 6.34 -19.10 35.21
N ALA A 342 5.23 -19.70 35.60
CA ALA A 342 5.14 -20.73 36.65
C ALA A 342 4.24 -21.88 36.16
N GLY A 343 4.53 -22.37 34.95
CA GLY A 343 3.67 -23.33 34.27
C GLY A 343 2.48 -22.69 33.55
N ALA A 344 1.83 -23.46 32.69
CA ALA A 344 0.62 -23.02 31.97
C ALA A 344 -0.53 -23.97 32.16
N GLU A 345 -1.74 -23.43 32.21
CA GLU A 345 -2.97 -24.20 32.34
C GLU A 345 -4.03 -23.70 31.37
N ALA A 346 -4.54 -24.60 30.56
CA ALA A 346 -5.72 -24.40 29.73
C ALA A 346 -6.93 -25.07 30.39
N ARG A 347 -8.03 -24.33 30.60
CA ARG A 347 -9.26 -24.82 31.20
C ARG A 347 -10.42 -24.66 30.25
N LYS A 348 -10.99 -25.75 29.77
CA LYS A 348 -12.15 -25.81 28.86
C LYS A 348 -12.05 -24.83 27.71
N VAL A 349 -10.89 -24.80 27.07
CA VAL A 349 -10.59 -23.88 25.98
C VAL A 349 -11.42 -24.24 24.76
N ARG A 350 -12.16 -23.26 24.26
CA ARG A 350 -12.87 -23.29 22.99
C ARG A 350 -12.30 -22.23 22.07
N PHE A 351 -12.22 -22.56 20.81
CA PHE A 351 -11.78 -21.61 19.81
C PHE A 351 -12.31 -21.94 18.42
N ALA A 352 -12.72 -20.89 17.70
CA ALA A 352 -13.16 -20.96 16.31
C ALA A 352 -12.45 -19.92 15.45
N TYR A 353 -12.03 -20.31 14.23
CA TYR A 353 -11.70 -19.37 13.18
C TYR A 353 -12.97 -19.02 12.43
N ALA A 354 -13.45 -17.78 12.56
CA ALA A 354 -14.76 -17.35 12.06
C ALA A 354 -15.89 -18.29 12.56
N ASP A 355 -16.50 -19.07 11.67
CA ASP A 355 -17.61 -19.96 11.99
C ASP A 355 -17.18 -21.43 12.20
N GLU A 356 -15.88 -21.74 12.03
CA GLU A 356 -15.35 -23.10 12.17
C GLU A 356 -14.72 -23.29 13.56
N GLU A 357 -15.38 -24.06 14.42
CA GLU A 357 -14.86 -24.42 15.74
C GLU A 357 -13.76 -25.47 15.62
N VAL A 358 -12.56 -25.14 16.13
CA VAL A 358 -11.34 -25.97 16.02
C VAL A 358 -10.99 -26.65 17.34
N LEU A 359 -11.25 -25.98 18.48
CA LEU A 359 -11.00 -26.53 19.82
C LEU A 359 -12.30 -26.61 20.61
N HIS A 360 -12.53 -27.77 21.23
CA HIS A 360 -13.77 -28.13 21.92
C HIS A 360 -13.49 -28.54 23.37
N ASP A 361 -13.62 -27.59 24.31
CA ASP A 361 -13.41 -27.80 25.76
C ASP A 361 -12.04 -28.44 26.13
N LEU A 362 -10.98 -28.07 25.39
CA LEU A 362 -9.64 -28.59 25.64
C LEU A 362 -9.14 -28.13 27.00
N SER A 363 -8.72 -29.10 27.86
CA SER A 363 -8.14 -28.82 29.18
C SER A 363 -6.80 -29.54 29.30
N LEU A 364 -5.73 -28.76 29.56
CA LEU A 364 -4.36 -29.26 29.61
C LEU A 364 -3.57 -28.47 30.65
N THR A 365 -2.77 -29.17 31.45
CA THR A 365 -1.79 -28.57 32.38
C THR A 365 -0.37 -28.81 31.87
N ILE A 366 0.41 -27.75 31.81
CA ILE A 366 1.83 -27.77 31.42
C ILE A 366 2.63 -27.41 32.67
N PRO A 367 3.14 -28.39 33.42
CA PRO A 367 3.91 -28.16 34.63
C PRO A 367 5.28 -27.55 34.32
N GLU A 368 5.82 -26.76 35.25
CA GLU A 368 7.18 -26.20 35.12
C GLU A 368 8.25 -27.29 34.95
N ARG A 369 9.27 -26.95 34.16
CA ARG A 369 10.48 -27.76 33.97
C ARG A 369 10.17 -29.19 33.49
N LYS A 370 9.15 -29.31 32.64
CA LYS A 370 8.75 -30.56 32.00
C LYS A 370 8.67 -30.39 30.50
N ILE A 371 8.95 -31.48 29.78
CA ILE A 371 8.66 -31.59 28.36
C ILE A 371 7.26 -32.21 28.23
N VAL A 372 6.32 -31.38 27.81
CA VAL A 372 4.95 -31.82 27.50
C VAL A 372 4.83 -32.02 26.00
N GLY A 373 4.50 -33.22 25.58
CA GLY A 373 4.30 -33.58 24.17
C GLY A 373 2.82 -33.53 23.76
N ILE A 374 2.53 -32.95 22.60
CA ILE A 374 1.20 -33.01 21.99
C ILE A 374 1.30 -33.73 20.65
N THR A 375 0.56 -34.84 20.51
CA THR A 375 0.41 -35.59 19.28
C THR A 375 -0.96 -35.42 18.67
N GLY A 376 -1.15 -35.83 17.42
CA GLY A 376 -2.46 -35.83 16.75
C GLY A 376 -2.33 -35.69 15.24
N ARG A 377 -3.41 -35.97 14.53
CA ARG A 377 -3.45 -35.84 13.06
C ARG A 377 -3.27 -34.38 12.62
N SER A 378 -2.86 -34.18 11.37
CA SER A 378 -2.88 -32.83 10.77
C SER A 378 -4.31 -32.25 10.84
N GLY A 379 -4.42 -30.95 11.16
CA GLY A 379 -5.73 -30.31 11.32
C GLY A 379 -6.45 -30.56 12.66
N SER A 380 -5.85 -31.31 13.62
CA SER A 380 -6.51 -31.58 14.91
C SER A 380 -6.52 -30.41 15.91
N GLY A 381 -5.95 -29.24 15.56
CA GLY A 381 -5.97 -28.04 16.40
C GLY A 381 -4.67 -27.79 17.21
N LYS A 382 -3.60 -28.61 17.04
CA LYS A 382 -2.32 -28.47 17.78
C LYS A 382 -1.66 -27.11 17.62
N SER A 383 -1.40 -26.67 16.40
CA SER A 383 -0.79 -25.36 16.11
C SER A 383 -1.72 -24.21 16.52
N THR A 384 -3.04 -24.41 16.42
CA THR A 384 -4.01 -23.46 16.95
C THR A 384 -3.87 -23.29 18.47
N PHE A 385 -3.68 -24.38 19.20
CA PHE A 385 -3.45 -24.33 20.64
C PHE A 385 -2.15 -23.60 20.99
N LEU A 386 -1.05 -23.84 20.27
CA LEU A 386 0.21 -23.06 20.43
C LEU A 386 -0.01 -21.55 20.23
N ARG A 387 -0.77 -21.18 19.22
CA ARG A 387 -1.08 -19.77 18.93
C ARG A 387 -1.93 -19.11 20.01
N LEU A 388 -2.82 -19.87 20.65
CA LEU A 388 -3.60 -19.39 21.78
C LEU A 388 -2.74 -19.22 23.04
N LEU A 389 -1.81 -20.12 23.30
CA LEU A 389 -0.83 -19.98 24.38
C LEU A 389 -0.01 -18.71 24.23
N LEU A 390 0.43 -18.42 23.00
CA LEU A 390 1.12 -17.18 22.64
C LEU A 390 0.21 -15.95 22.60
N ARG A 391 -1.08 -16.10 22.88
CA ARG A 391 -2.06 -15.02 22.78
C ARG A 391 -2.00 -14.27 21.45
N PHE A 392 -1.78 -14.98 20.34
CA PHE A 392 -2.00 -14.42 19.01
C PHE A 392 -3.48 -14.29 18.69
N TRP A 393 -4.31 -15.11 19.33
CA TRP A 393 -5.77 -14.99 19.42
C TRP A 393 -6.21 -15.16 20.87
N ASP A 394 -7.32 -14.56 21.22
CA ASP A 394 -7.97 -14.83 22.50
C ASP A 394 -8.93 -16.02 22.35
N VAL A 395 -9.09 -16.81 23.41
CA VAL A 395 -10.01 -17.96 23.42
C VAL A 395 -11.45 -17.50 23.30
N SER A 396 -12.27 -18.25 22.55
CA SER A 396 -13.73 -18.01 22.44
C SER A 396 -14.48 -18.42 23.70
N GLY A 397 -13.94 -19.37 24.46
CA GLY A 397 -14.46 -19.83 25.75
C GLY A 397 -13.37 -20.48 26.59
N GLY A 398 -13.59 -20.56 27.88
CA GLY A 398 -12.60 -21.06 28.83
C GLY A 398 -11.52 -20.02 29.16
N SER A 399 -10.35 -20.47 29.62
CA SER A 399 -9.21 -19.61 29.96
C SER A 399 -7.88 -20.30 29.79
N ILE A 400 -6.85 -19.51 29.52
CA ILE A 400 -5.43 -19.93 29.55
C ILE A 400 -4.75 -19.07 30.61
N ARG A 401 -3.98 -19.71 31.49
CA ARG A 401 -3.27 -19.06 32.59
C ARG A 401 -1.78 -19.37 32.55
N PHE A 402 -0.98 -18.39 32.92
CA PHE A 402 0.43 -18.59 33.30
C PHE A 402 0.54 -18.42 34.83
N GLY A 403 0.87 -19.51 35.49
CA GLY A 403 0.77 -19.53 36.94
C GLY A 403 -0.68 -19.23 37.43
N ALA A 404 -0.84 -18.16 38.21
CA ALA A 404 -2.16 -17.74 38.73
C ALA A 404 -2.93 -16.82 37.77
N GLU A 405 -2.27 -16.16 36.81
CA GLU A 405 -2.84 -15.08 36.00
C GLU A 405 -3.39 -15.56 34.66
N ASP A 406 -4.54 -15.02 34.27
CA ASP A 406 -5.06 -15.19 32.89
C ASP A 406 -4.19 -14.41 31.91
N ILE A 407 -3.72 -15.05 30.82
CA ILE A 407 -2.82 -14.42 29.84
C ILE A 407 -3.40 -13.15 29.21
N ARG A 408 -4.74 -12.99 29.22
CA ARG A 408 -5.41 -11.78 28.72
C ARG A 408 -5.18 -10.55 29.61
N ARG A 409 -4.70 -10.74 30.84
CA ARG A 409 -4.42 -9.69 31.83
C ARG A 409 -2.93 -9.48 32.07
N VAL A 410 -2.09 -10.29 31.45
CA VAL A 410 -0.63 -10.17 31.53
C VAL A 410 -0.16 -9.08 30.56
N ASN A 411 0.82 -8.28 30.97
CA ASN A 411 1.48 -7.31 30.10
C ASN A 411 2.03 -8.03 28.85
N THR A 412 1.71 -7.52 27.66
CA THR A 412 2.05 -8.20 26.39
C THR A 412 3.57 -8.33 26.20
N ALA A 413 4.36 -7.32 26.59
CA ALA A 413 5.82 -7.38 26.48
C ALA A 413 6.41 -8.41 27.44
N ALA A 414 5.90 -8.46 28.69
CA ALA A 414 6.29 -9.46 29.68
C ALA A 414 5.93 -10.89 29.22
N LEU A 415 4.74 -11.08 28.63
CA LEU A 415 4.34 -12.36 28.04
C LEU A 415 5.33 -12.80 26.96
N ARG A 416 5.65 -11.93 26.01
CA ARG A 416 6.60 -12.21 24.90
C ARG A 416 8.02 -12.52 25.38
N ALA A 417 8.46 -11.89 26.46
CA ALA A 417 9.77 -12.15 27.04
C ALA A 417 9.88 -13.56 27.65
N GLN A 418 8.74 -14.16 28.01
CA GLN A 418 8.70 -15.49 28.65
C GLN A 418 8.46 -16.63 27.68
N GLU A 419 8.24 -16.36 26.42
CA GLU A 419 7.88 -17.34 25.40
C GLU A 419 8.91 -17.38 24.27
N SER A 420 9.26 -18.56 23.79
CA SER A 420 9.99 -18.76 22.54
C SER A 420 9.22 -19.73 21.66
N LEU A 421 9.02 -19.35 20.40
CA LEU A 421 8.33 -20.19 19.41
C LEU A 421 9.30 -20.62 18.30
N VAL A 422 9.30 -21.91 18.02
CA VAL A 422 9.84 -22.47 16.77
C VAL A 422 8.68 -22.96 15.94
N THR A 423 8.47 -22.33 14.80
CA THR A 423 7.42 -22.70 13.83
C THR A 423 7.87 -23.84 12.93
N GLN A 424 6.94 -24.54 12.32
CA GLN A 424 7.20 -25.59 11.34
C GLN A 424 8.03 -25.09 10.15
N GLU A 425 7.76 -23.89 9.67
CA GLU A 425 8.55 -23.17 8.67
C GLU A 425 9.19 -21.93 9.29
N THR A 426 10.52 -21.81 9.14
CA THR A 426 11.26 -20.65 9.65
C THR A 426 11.44 -19.62 8.53
N GLU A 427 10.88 -18.46 8.72
CA GLU A 427 11.06 -17.31 7.82
C GLU A 427 12.39 -16.61 8.09
N LEU A 428 13.15 -16.33 7.03
CA LEU A 428 14.44 -15.64 7.10
C LEU A 428 14.37 -14.32 6.35
N PHE A 429 15.11 -13.34 6.86
CA PHE A 429 15.30 -12.04 6.21
C PHE A 429 16.53 -12.11 5.30
N ASP A 430 16.53 -11.34 4.23
CA ASP A 430 17.69 -11.19 3.33
C ASP A 430 18.82 -10.43 4.06
N ASP A 431 19.53 -11.13 4.90
CA ASP A 431 20.61 -10.65 5.75
C ASP A 431 21.58 -11.81 6.04
N THR A 432 22.57 -11.59 6.88
CA THR A 432 23.51 -12.63 7.30
C THR A 432 22.84 -13.67 8.21
N ILE A 433 23.47 -14.84 8.34
CA ILE A 433 23.03 -15.87 9.28
C ILE A 433 23.04 -15.33 10.71
N GLU A 434 24.09 -14.59 11.11
CA GLU A 434 24.17 -13.98 12.43
C GLU A 434 23.02 -13.03 12.71
N ASN A 435 22.76 -12.09 11.81
CA ASN A 435 21.69 -11.11 11.98
C ASN A 435 20.31 -11.78 12.03
N ASN A 436 20.11 -12.83 11.24
CA ASN A 436 18.90 -13.65 11.31
C ASN A 436 18.70 -14.31 12.67
N ILE A 437 19.76 -14.72 13.34
CA ILE A 437 19.68 -15.32 14.68
C ILE A 437 19.50 -14.23 15.75
N LYS A 438 20.21 -13.10 15.63
CA LYS A 438 20.11 -11.94 16.53
C LYS A 438 18.74 -11.26 16.55
N ILE A 439 17.83 -11.59 15.65
CA ILE A 439 16.41 -11.13 15.74
C ILE A 439 15.80 -11.51 17.09
N ALA A 440 16.19 -12.64 17.67
CA ALA A 440 15.70 -13.09 18.97
C ALA A 440 16.24 -12.23 20.14
N ARG A 441 17.47 -11.70 20.01
CA ARG A 441 18.08 -10.79 20.98
C ARG A 441 19.15 -9.95 20.27
N ARG A 442 18.82 -8.70 19.97
CA ARG A 442 19.64 -7.82 19.12
C ARG A 442 21.02 -7.46 19.69
N ASP A 443 21.14 -7.38 21.00
CA ASP A 443 22.35 -7.05 21.76
C ASP A 443 23.24 -8.27 22.06
N ALA A 444 22.85 -9.46 21.59
CA ALA A 444 23.63 -10.68 21.79
C ALA A 444 25.02 -10.56 21.17
N THR A 445 26.02 -11.02 21.90
CA THR A 445 27.40 -11.12 21.42
C THR A 445 27.54 -12.25 20.41
N ARG A 446 28.60 -12.22 19.61
CA ARG A 446 28.96 -13.31 18.68
C ARG A 446 29.09 -14.65 19.40
N ALA A 447 29.72 -14.65 20.58
CA ALA A 447 29.91 -15.85 21.36
C ALA A 447 28.59 -16.51 21.81
N GLU A 448 27.58 -15.70 22.19
CA GLU A 448 26.27 -16.20 22.55
C GLU A 448 25.52 -16.77 21.32
N VAL A 449 25.66 -16.13 20.15
CA VAL A 449 25.11 -16.63 18.87
C VAL A 449 25.76 -17.98 18.53
N GLU A 450 27.09 -18.10 18.64
CA GLU A 450 27.81 -19.37 18.40
C GLU A 450 27.36 -20.46 19.38
N ALA A 451 27.18 -20.13 20.66
CA ALA A 451 26.69 -21.07 21.66
C ALA A 451 25.26 -21.58 21.32
N ALA A 452 24.35 -20.68 20.94
CA ALA A 452 23.03 -21.07 20.50
C ALA A 452 23.06 -21.95 19.23
N CYS A 453 23.92 -21.61 18.26
CA CYS A 453 24.11 -22.42 17.05
C CYS A 453 24.71 -23.82 17.34
N LYS A 454 25.59 -23.95 18.30
CA LYS A 454 26.09 -25.27 18.73
C LYS A 454 24.97 -26.13 19.29
N LYS A 455 24.11 -25.58 20.15
CA LYS A 455 22.93 -26.27 20.67
C LYS A 455 21.97 -26.69 19.56
N ALA A 456 21.82 -25.85 18.53
CA ALA A 456 20.95 -26.12 17.36
C ALA A 456 21.61 -27.00 16.28
N ALA A 457 22.76 -27.59 16.52
CA ALA A 457 23.54 -28.38 15.55
C ALA A 457 23.86 -27.62 14.24
N LEU A 458 24.03 -26.30 14.29
CA LEU A 458 24.20 -25.44 13.13
C LEU A 458 25.62 -24.91 12.96
N ASP A 459 26.40 -24.76 14.07
CA ASP A 459 27.75 -24.19 14.08
C ASP A 459 28.70 -24.91 13.12
N GLY A 460 28.68 -26.26 13.11
CA GLY A 460 29.53 -27.07 12.23
C GLY A 460 29.26 -26.89 10.74
N PHE A 461 28.02 -26.55 10.36
CA PHE A 461 27.65 -26.17 9.01
C PHE A 461 28.14 -24.75 8.69
N ILE A 462 27.85 -23.78 9.56
CA ILE A 462 28.22 -22.39 9.35
C ILE A 462 29.72 -22.20 9.16
N ARG A 463 30.53 -22.88 9.96
CA ARG A 463 32.02 -22.82 9.88
C ARG A 463 32.61 -23.36 8.56
N LYS A 464 31.85 -24.14 7.81
CA LYS A 464 32.24 -24.63 6.46
C LYS A 464 31.92 -23.61 5.36
N LEU A 465 31.09 -22.61 5.63
CA LEU A 465 30.76 -21.58 4.67
C LEU A 465 31.91 -20.58 4.49
N PRO A 466 32.15 -20.06 3.27
CA PRO A 466 33.28 -19.15 3.00
C PRO A 466 33.31 -17.89 3.88
N LYS A 467 32.13 -17.37 4.27
CA LYS A 467 31.98 -16.19 5.14
C LYS A 467 31.51 -16.54 6.55
N GLY A 468 31.43 -17.84 6.90
CA GLY A 468 30.96 -18.27 8.21
C GLY A 468 29.58 -17.66 8.55
N TYR A 469 29.46 -17.09 9.72
CA TYR A 469 28.25 -16.46 10.23
C TYR A 469 27.83 -15.19 9.45
N ASP A 470 28.77 -14.55 8.74
CA ASP A 470 28.50 -13.38 7.91
C ASP A 470 28.02 -13.76 6.49
N THR A 471 27.69 -15.03 6.27
CA THR A 471 27.14 -15.52 5.00
C THR A 471 25.71 -15.02 4.84
N PRO A 472 25.38 -14.33 3.71
CA PRO A 472 24.01 -13.96 3.38
C PRO A 472 23.14 -15.19 3.12
N VAL A 473 21.92 -15.19 3.65
CA VAL A 473 20.97 -16.31 3.45
C VAL A 473 20.21 -16.22 2.13
N GLY A 474 20.27 -15.06 1.44
CA GLY A 474 19.52 -14.77 0.22
C GLY A 474 18.05 -14.48 0.48
N GLU A 475 17.36 -14.08 -0.58
CA GLU A 475 15.93 -13.76 -0.52
C GLU A 475 15.13 -14.96 0.03
N LEU A 476 14.35 -14.72 1.06
CA LEU A 476 13.54 -15.73 1.78
C LEU A 476 14.36 -16.97 2.23
N GLY A 477 15.67 -16.83 2.41
CA GLY A 477 16.55 -17.93 2.79
C GLY A 477 16.82 -18.94 1.67
N GLY A 478 16.69 -18.51 0.41
CA GLY A 478 16.83 -19.37 -0.78
C GLY A 478 18.21 -20.04 -0.93
N ALA A 479 19.25 -19.52 -0.26
CA ALA A 479 20.58 -20.11 -0.26
C ALA A 479 20.73 -21.29 0.71
N LEU A 480 19.73 -21.56 1.57
CA LEU A 480 19.79 -22.59 2.61
C LEU A 480 18.77 -23.71 2.35
N SER A 481 19.11 -24.92 2.74
CA SER A 481 18.19 -26.05 2.75
C SER A 481 17.07 -25.87 3.81
N GLY A 482 15.97 -26.60 3.69
CA GLY A 482 14.87 -26.56 4.66
C GLY A 482 15.32 -26.89 6.09
N GLY A 483 16.21 -27.88 6.24
CA GLY A 483 16.76 -28.27 7.54
C GLY A 483 17.70 -27.21 8.16
N GLU A 484 18.45 -26.47 7.35
CA GLU A 484 19.30 -25.37 7.82
C GLU A 484 18.44 -24.18 8.26
N ARG A 485 17.41 -23.81 7.51
CA ARG A 485 16.44 -22.80 7.93
C ARG A 485 15.77 -23.15 9.25
N GLN A 486 15.33 -24.40 9.41
CA GLN A 486 14.69 -24.86 10.63
C GLN A 486 15.65 -24.79 11.84
N ARG A 487 16.92 -25.16 11.69
CA ARG A 487 17.94 -25.03 12.74
C ARG A 487 18.24 -23.56 13.11
N ILE A 488 18.11 -22.61 12.19
CA ILE A 488 18.17 -21.18 12.52
C ILE A 488 17.01 -20.80 13.43
N GLY A 489 15.79 -21.29 13.16
CA GLY A 489 14.64 -21.10 14.05
C GLY A 489 14.88 -21.64 15.47
N VAL A 490 15.46 -22.83 15.57
CA VAL A 490 15.82 -23.42 16.86
C VAL A 490 16.93 -22.61 17.55
N ALA A 491 17.93 -22.13 16.81
CA ALA A 491 18.99 -21.28 17.36
C ALA A 491 18.44 -19.94 17.88
N ARG A 492 17.45 -19.35 17.20
CA ARG A 492 16.73 -18.16 17.70
C ARG A 492 16.08 -18.42 19.06
N ALA A 493 15.39 -19.56 19.20
CA ALA A 493 14.72 -19.90 20.44
C ALA A 493 15.71 -20.13 21.60
N PHE A 494 16.84 -20.74 21.34
CA PHE A 494 17.90 -20.91 22.36
C PHE A 494 18.61 -19.60 22.70
N LEU A 495 18.75 -18.67 21.74
CA LEU A 495 19.35 -17.36 21.98
C LEU A 495 18.40 -16.44 22.76
N HIS A 496 17.09 -16.53 22.52
CA HIS A 496 16.07 -15.77 23.25
C HIS A 496 16.05 -16.12 24.73
N ASP A 497 16.29 -17.37 25.04
CA ASP A 497 16.48 -17.89 26.42
C ASP A 497 15.24 -17.79 27.32
N ALA A 498 14.04 -17.81 26.73
CA ALA A 498 12.77 -17.75 27.47
C ALA A 498 12.53 -19.00 28.34
N PRO A 499 11.83 -18.85 29.49
CA PRO A 499 11.51 -19.99 30.36
C PRO A 499 10.51 -20.98 29.77
N PHE A 500 9.71 -20.55 28.79
CA PHE A 500 8.73 -21.39 28.10
C PHE A 500 9.05 -21.51 26.60
N LEU A 501 9.39 -22.71 26.17
CA LEU A 501 9.77 -23.04 24.80
C LEU A 501 8.65 -23.81 24.11
N LEU A 502 8.09 -23.25 23.03
CA LEU A 502 7.05 -23.84 22.20
C LEU A 502 7.66 -24.29 20.88
N LEU A 503 7.57 -25.57 20.57
CA LEU A 503 8.18 -26.19 19.41
C LEU A 503 7.09 -26.85 18.54
N ASP A 504 6.82 -26.27 17.37
CA ASP A 504 5.87 -26.80 16.40
C ASP A 504 6.63 -27.56 15.30
N GLU A 505 6.65 -28.88 15.40
CA GLU A 505 7.36 -29.80 14.50
C GLU A 505 8.84 -29.44 14.24
N PRO A 506 9.65 -29.23 15.30
CA PRO A 506 10.99 -28.64 15.18
C PRO A 506 11.99 -29.50 14.42
N THR A 507 11.64 -30.73 14.07
CA THR A 507 12.52 -31.71 13.41
C THR A 507 11.96 -32.26 12.10
N SER A 508 10.87 -31.66 11.57
CA SER A 508 10.15 -32.19 10.40
C SER A 508 11.03 -32.32 9.13
N ASN A 509 11.99 -31.40 8.95
CA ASN A 509 12.86 -31.33 7.77
C ASN A 509 14.30 -31.80 8.06
N LEU A 510 14.52 -32.56 9.15
CA LEU A 510 15.84 -33.02 9.57
C LEU A 510 16.04 -34.53 9.35
N ASP A 511 17.30 -34.88 9.11
CA ASP A 511 17.75 -36.26 9.19
C ASP A 511 17.82 -36.74 10.64
N SER A 512 17.90 -38.05 10.84
CA SER A 512 17.87 -38.68 12.16
C SER A 512 19.04 -38.26 13.08
N LEU A 513 20.21 -37.91 12.52
CA LEU A 513 21.37 -37.47 13.31
C LEU A 513 21.14 -36.07 13.86
N ASN A 514 20.75 -35.11 13.00
CA ASN A 514 20.46 -33.75 13.40
C ASN A 514 19.22 -33.69 14.31
N GLU A 515 18.18 -34.50 14.04
CA GLU A 515 17.05 -34.69 14.95
C GLU A 515 17.50 -35.08 16.35
N GLY A 516 18.36 -36.13 16.48
CA GLY A 516 18.86 -36.59 17.76
C GLY A 516 19.64 -35.53 18.54
N ILE A 517 20.46 -34.71 17.86
CA ILE A 517 21.23 -33.63 18.50
C ILE A 517 20.27 -32.54 19.04
N ILE A 518 19.28 -32.13 18.26
CA ILE A 518 18.32 -31.12 18.71
C ILE A 518 17.45 -31.62 19.86
N LEU A 519 16.97 -32.87 19.79
CA LEU A 519 16.19 -33.46 20.87
C LEU A 519 17.00 -33.59 22.18
N LYS A 520 18.29 -33.92 22.07
CA LYS A 520 19.18 -33.91 23.22
C LYS A 520 19.33 -32.51 23.80
N ALA A 521 19.57 -31.49 22.96
CA ALA A 521 19.67 -30.11 23.40
C ALA A 521 18.37 -29.63 24.08
N VAL A 522 17.21 -29.93 23.52
CA VAL A 522 15.90 -29.64 24.12
C VAL A 522 15.77 -30.28 25.50
N ARG A 523 16.22 -31.54 25.66
CA ARG A 523 16.16 -32.25 26.93
C ARG A 523 17.13 -31.65 27.97
N ASP A 524 18.29 -31.21 27.56
CA ASP A 524 19.28 -30.55 28.43
C ASP A 524 18.75 -29.16 28.89
N GLU A 525 18.14 -28.37 27.99
CA GLU A 525 17.50 -27.08 28.30
C GLU A 525 16.30 -27.24 29.27
N CYS A 526 15.55 -28.34 29.19
CA CYS A 526 14.37 -28.57 30.05
C CYS A 526 14.71 -28.69 31.55
N ARG A 527 15.98 -28.81 31.94
CA ARG A 527 16.36 -28.77 33.36
C ARG A 527 16.00 -27.44 34.03
N GLU A 528 15.97 -26.36 33.25
CA GLU A 528 15.67 -25.01 33.72
C GLU A 528 14.45 -24.40 33.07
N LYS A 529 13.95 -24.99 31.97
CA LYS A 529 12.84 -24.47 31.15
C LYS A 529 11.69 -25.46 31.03
N THR A 530 10.54 -24.93 30.71
CA THR A 530 9.37 -25.73 30.32
C THR A 530 9.29 -25.82 28.79
N VAL A 531 9.01 -26.99 28.27
CA VAL A 531 8.92 -27.21 26.82
C VAL A 531 7.55 -27.78 26.46
N LEU A 532 6.89 -27.16 25.50
CA LEU A 532 5.73 -27.73 24.81
C LEU A 532 6.15 -28.17 23.41
N LEU A 533 6.11 -29.46 23.17
CA LEU A 533 6.58 -30.08 21.93
C LEU A 533 5.38 -30.66 21.15
N VAL A 534 5.14 -30.13 19.96
CA VAL A 534 4.16 -30.66 19.02
C VAL A 534 4.87 -31.45 17.94
N SER A 535 4.51 -32.71 17.77
CA SER A 535 5.04 -33.54 16.70
C SER A 535 4.12 -34.74 16.40
N HIS A 536 4.18 -35.24 15.18
CA HIS A 536 3.59 -36.50 14.77
C HIS A 536 4.61 -37.66 14.73
N ARG A 537 5.91 -37.38 14.96
CA ARG A 537 6.99 -38.38 14.93
C ARG A 537 7.14 -39.02 16.30
N LYS A 538 7.17 -40.36 16.34
CA LYS A 538 7.38 -41.12 17.57
C LYS A 538 8.77 -40.85 18.19
N SER A 539 9.81 -40.69 17.36
CA SER A 539 11.18 -40.36 17.81
C SER A 539 11.21 -39.02 18.56
N THR A 540 10.57 -38.00 18.03
CA THR A 540 10.50 -36.68 18.65
C THR A 540 9.73 -36.72 19.96
N MET A 541 8.65 -37.50 20.02
CA MET A 541 7.81 -37.63 21.22
C MET A 541 8.45 -38.46 22.34
N ALA A 542 9.48 -39.26 22.04
CA ALA A 542 10.19 -40.08 23.04
C ALA A 542 10.95 -39.26 24.09
N VAL A 543 11.17 -37.96 23.85
CA VAL A 543 11.83 -37.06 24.85
C VAL A 543 10.82 -36.41 25.81
N ALA A 544 9.51 -36.51 25.54
CA ALA A 544 8.48 -35.92 26.38
C ALA A 544 8.34 -36.67 27.73
N ASP A 545 8.24 -35.93 28.84
CA ASP A 545 7.93 -36.49 30.16
C ASP A 545 6.46 -36.93 30.24
N VAL A 546 5.59 -36.16 29.60
CA VAL A 546 4.15 -36.42 29.52
C VAL A 546 3.69 -36.13 28.11
N SER A 547 2.86 -37.00 27.54
CA SER A 547 2.33 -36.81 26.20
C SER A 547 0.80 -36.90 26.19
N PHE A 548 0.20 -36.03 25.39
CA PHE A 548 -1.24 -35.98 25.18
C PHE A 548 -1.56 -36.16 23.71
N SER A 549 -2.70 -36.77 23.41
CA SER A 549 -3.21 -36.83 22.05
C SER A 549 -4.34 -35.81 21.87
N VAL A 550 -4.31 -35.10 20.75
CA VAL A 550 -5.39 -34.17 20.38
C VAL A 550 -6.07 -34.72 19.13
N GLU A 551 -7.35 -35.07 19.25
CA GLU A 551 -8.19 -35.57 18.17
C GLU A 551 -9.42 -34.66 18.02
N SER A 552 -9.62 -34.13 16.81
CA SER A 552 -10.77 -33.25 16.49
C SER A 552 -10.99 -32.14 17.57
N GLY A 553 -9.92 -31.47 17.98
CA GLY A 553 -9.99 -30.36 18.93
C GLY A 553 -10.21 -30.73 20.40
N ARG A 554 -10.15 -32.02 20.75
CA ARG A 554 -10.30 -32.54 22.13
C ARG A 554 -9.05 -33.26 22.57
N LEU A 555 -8.81 -33.25 23.87
CA LEU A 555 -7.76 -34.07 24.47
C LEU A 555 -8.27 -35.50 24.64
N SER A 556 -7.47 -36.47 24.17
CA SER A 556 -7.75 -37.91 24.33
C SER A 556 -6.67 -38.59 25.15
#